data_ccb2da820c7e4f3786fcbdd6de9fdfa3
#
_entry.id   ccb2da820c7e4f3786fcbdd6de9fdfa3
#
_cell.length_a   1.000
_cell.length_b   1.000
_cell.length_c   1.000
_cell.angle_alpha   90.00
_cell.angle_beta   90.00
_cell.angle_gamma   90.00
#
_symmetry.space_group_name_H-M   'P 1'
#
loop_
_entity.id
_entity.type
_entity.pdbx_description
1 polymer ?
#
loop_
_entity_poly.entity_id
_entity_poly.type
_entity_poly.pdbx_seq_one_letter_code
_entity_poly.pdbx_strand_id
1 'polypeptide(L)'
;HLHRIVAISVCLRRGDQLKVWSLGDPESSESELIQRFFEGLERFSPTLVSWNGGGFDLPVLHYRALLHGIAAPRYWDVGEQDSGFRWNNYLSRFHWRHTDLMDVLSGFQGRAVAPLQDIALLLGQPGKMGMAGSLVWDAYLAGELGRIREYCETDVLNTYLVYLRFQLMRG
;
A
#
# COMPACT_ATOMS: atom_id res chain seq x y z
N HIS A 1 -4.25 8.37 13.20
CA HIS A 1 -4.08 9.83 13.00
C HIS A 1 -2.80 10.38 13.66
N LEU A 2 -2.24 9.67 14.64
CA LEU A 2 -0.99 10.06 15.31
C LEU A 2 0.27 9.52 14.64
N HIS A 3 0.14 8.64 13.64
CA HIS A 3 1.28 8.11 12.92
C HIS A 3 1.87 9.18 11.99
N ARG A 4 3.20 9.17 11.86
CA ARG A 4 3.94 9.93 10.87
C ARG A 4 4.46 8.97 9.79
N ILE A 5 4.33 9.38 8.53
CA ILE A 5 4.85 8.60 7.40
C ILE A 5 6.33 8.92 7.23
N VAL A 6 7.18 7.90 7.29
CA VAL A 6 8.63 8.01 7.15
C VAL A 6 9.17 7.30 5.91
N ALA A 7 8.38 6.39 5.34
CA ALA A 7 8.65 5.71 4.08
C ALA A 7 7.34 5.29 3.42
N ILE A 8 7.31 5.29 2.10
CA ILE A 8 6.27 4.68 1.27
C ILE A 8 6.98 3.90 0.18
N SER A 9 6.75 2.58 0.12
CA SER A 9 7.26 1.74 -0.95
C SER A 9 6.13 1.27 -1.84
N VAL A 10 6.42 1.07 -3.11
CA VAL A 10 5.46 0.66 -4.13
C VAL A 10 6.05 -0.43 -5.02
N CYS A 11 5.18 -1.33 -5.45
CA CYS A 11 5.45 -2.32 -6.46
C CYS A 11 4.53 -2.03 -7.65
N LEU A 12 5.07 -1.57 -8.76
CA LEU A 12 4.30 -1.25 -9.97
C LEU A 12 4.56 -2.28 -11.05
N ARG A 13 3.48 -2.92 -11.52
CA ARG A 13 3.49 -3.73 -12.73
C ARG A 13 2.84 -2.98 -13.88
N ARG A 14 3.53 -2.93 -15.02
CA ARG A 14 3.01 -2.39 -16.28
C ARG A 14 3.39 -3.32 -17.43
N GLY A 15 2.41 -4.06 -17.95
CA GLY A 15 2.68 -5.15 -18.90
C GLY A 15 3.59 -6.20 -18.27
N ASP A 16 4.73 -6.48 -18.90
CA ASP A 16 5.72 -7.44 -18.41
C ASP A 16 6.79 -6.83 -17.50
N GLN A 17 6.73 -5.51 -17.29
CA GLN A 17 7.68 -4.83 -16.43
C GLN A 17 7.17 -4.78 -14.99
N LEU A 18 8.03 -5.12 -14.04
CA LEU A 18 7.83 -5.00 -12.61
C LEU A 18 8.92 -4.12 -12.03
N LYS A 19 8.53 -3.15 -11.21
CA LYS A 19 9.46 -2.28 -10.49
C LYS A 19 9.03 -2.15 -9.04
N VAL A 20 9.99 -2.32 -8.12
CA VAL A 20 9.81 -2.10 -6.68
C VAL A 20 10.76 -0.98 -6.27
N TRP A 21 10.26 0.01 -5.55
CA TRP A 21 11.08 1.12 -5.02
C TRP A 21 10.35 1.86 -3.91
N SER A 22 11.11 2.60 -3.12
CA SER A 22 10.56 3.56 -2.17
C SER A 22 10.45 4.94 -2.80
N LEU A 23 9.35 5.65 -2.52
CA LEU A 23 9.13 7.01 -3.01
C LEU A 23 10.11 7.99 -2.37
N GLY A 24 10.54 8.99 -3.13
CA GLY A 24 11.53 9.97 -2.68
C GLY A 24 12.88 9.33 -2.33
N ASP A 25 13.63 10.01 -1.48
CA ASP A 25 14.88 9.56 -0.89
C ASP A 25 14.79 9.60 0.66
N PRO A 26 15.83 9.16 1.40
CA PRO A 26 15.81 9.18 2.87
C PRO A 26 15.60 10.55 3.49
N GLU A 27 15.95 11.63 2.77
CA GLU A 27 15.83 13.02 3.22
C GLU A 27 14.48 13.66 2.87
N SER A 28 13.65 12.96 2.06
CA SER A 28 12.36 13.48 1.63
C SER A 28 11.43 13.73 2.80
N SER A 29 10.74 14.87 2.76
CA SER A 29 9.75 15.22 3.77
C SER A 29 8.51 14.32 3.67
N GLU A 30 7.77 14.20 4.78
CA GLU A 30 6.52 13.45 4.80
C GLU A 30 5.52 13.95 3.73
N SER A 31 5.39 15.29 3.59
CA SER A 31 4.51 15.88 2.58
C SER A 31 4.92 15.50 1.17
N GLU A 32 6.22 15.47 0.87
CA GLU A 32 6.73 15.02 -0.42
C GLU A 32 6.40 13.55 -0.70
N LEU A 33 6.58 12.66 0.28
CA LEU A 33 6.26 11.24 0.12
C LEU A 33 4.77 11.04 -0.20
N ILE A 34 3.89 11.72 0.52
CA ILE A 34 2.44 11.66 0.32
C ILE A 34 2.06 12.23 -1.04
N GLN A 35 2.62 13.37 -1.42
CA GLN A 35 2.37 14.00 -2.71
C GLN A 35 2.78 13.06 -3.85
N ARG A 36 3.98 12.48 -3.81
CA ARG A 36 4.46 11.50 -4.81
C ARG A 36 3.54 10.28 -4.93
N PHE A 37 2.97 9.81 -3.82
CA PHE A 37 2.03 8.70 -3.84
C PHE A 37 0.75 9.08 -4.63
N PHE A 38 0.12 10.21 -4.32
CA PHE A 38 -1.09 10.62 -5.01
C PHE A 38 -0.84 11.06 -6.46
N GLU A 39 0.30 11.67 -6.77
CA GLU A 39 0.73 11.93 -8.15
C GLU A 39 0.88 10.64 -8.96
N GLY A 40 1.37 9.57 -8.34
CA GLY A 40 1.41 8.24 -8.95
C GLY A 40 0.02 7.71 -9.30
N LEU A 41 -0.95 7.87 -8.40
CA LEU A 41 -2.35 7.50 -8.67
C LEU A 41 -2.97 8.37 -9.77
N GLU A 42 -2.70 9.68 -9.78
CA GLU A 42 -3.17 10.59 -10.82
C GLU A 42 -2.63 10.19 -12.20
N ARG A 43 -1.33 9.93 -12.27
CA ARG A 43 -0.62 9.62 -13.52
C ARG A 43 -0.99 8.28 -14.12
N PHE A 44 -1.13 7.26 -13.30
CA PHE A 44 -1.26 5.87 -13.77
C PHE A 44 -2.66 5.30 -13.60
N SER A 45 -3.49 5.88 -12.75
CA SER A 45 -4.83 5.35 -12.35
C SER A 45 -4.80 3.82 -12.15
N PRO A 46 -3.86 3.27 -11.38
CA PRO A 46 -3.65 1.83 -11.28
C PRO A 46 -4.79 1.14 -10.54
N THR A 47 -4.90 -0.17 -10.67
CA THR A 47 -5.54 -0.98 -9.63
C THR A 47 -4.59 -0.99 -8.43
N LEU A 48 -5.05 -0.45 -7.31
CA LEU A 48 -4.31 -0.44 -6.07
C LEU A 48 -4.50 -1.79 -5.36
N VAL A 49 -3.41 -2.39 -4.91
CA VAL A 49 -3.43 -3.64 -4.13
C VAL A 49 -2.69 -3.42 -2.83
N SER A 50 -3.25 -3.87 -1.73
CA SER A 50 -2.65 -3.73 -0.42
C SER A 50 -2.88 -4.96 0.46
N TRP A 51 -2.19 -5.01 1.58
CA TRP A 51 -2.45 -5.92 2.68
C TRP A 51 -2.78 -5.10 3.92
N ASN A 52 -4.03 -5.11 4.35
CA ASN A 52 -4.55 -4.26 5.44
C ASN A 52 -4.44 -2.74 5.15
N GLY A 53 -4.31 -2.37 3.87
CA GLY A 53 -4.19 -0.96 3.50
C GLY A 53 -5.44 -0.14 3.81
N GLY A 54 -6.62 -0.74 3.66
CA GLY A 54 -7.89 -0.13 4.03
C GLY A 54 -8.04 0.07 5.54
N GLY A 55 -7.41 -0.78 6.35
CA GLY A 55 -7.45 -0.71 7.82
C GLY A 55 -6.34 0.16 8.43
N PHE A 56 -5.24 0.41 7.71
CA PHE A 56 -4.09 1.12 8.27
C PHE A 56 -3.49 2.17 7.32
N ASP A 57 -2.89 1.76 6.20
CA ASP A 57 -2.06 2.65 5.37
C ASP A 57 -2.86 3.81 4.77
N LEU A 58 -4.02 3.52 4.18
CA LEU A 58 -4.85 4.55 3.54
C LEU A 58 -5.44 5.53 4.55
N PRO A 59 -6.03 5.12 5.69
CA PRO A 59 -6.44 6.06 6.73
C PRO A 59 -5.31 6.96 7.23
N VAL A 60 -4.09 6.43 7.41
CA VAL A 60 -2.92 7.24 7.79
C VAL A 60 -2.60 8.25 6.69
N LEU A 61 -2.51 7.81 5.42
CA LEU A 61 -2.29 8.69 4.28
C LEU A 61 -3.34 9.81 4.20
N HIS A 62 -4.62 9.51 4.43
CA HIS A 62 -5.70 10.50 4.39
C HIS A 62 -5.52 11.59 5.45
N TYR A 63 -5.32 11.19 6.72
CA TYR A 63 -5.13 12.15 7.82
C TYR A 63 -3.87 12.98 7.64
N ARG A 64 -2.80 12.39 7.14
CA ARG A 64 -1.54 13.11 6.89
C ARG A 64 -1.65 14.02 5.66
N ALA A 65 -2.33 13.60 4.60
CA ALA A 65 -2.63 14.46 3.44
C ALA A 65 -3.50 15.66 3.85
N LEU A 66 -4.51 15.43 4.71
CA LEU A 66 -5.34 16.50 5.26
C LEU A 66 -4.49 17.52 6.05
N LEU A 67 -3.58 17.02 6.91
CA LEU A 67 -2.67 17.88 7.68
C LEU A 67 -1.78 18.76 6.79
N HIS A 68 -1.26 18.18 5.69
CA HIS A 68 -0.34 18.86 4.77
C HIS A 68 -1.04 19.62 3.63
N GLY A 69 -2.38 19.57 3.54
CA GLY A 69 -3.15 20.24 2.49
C GLY A 69 -2.90 19.66 1.09
N ILE A 70 -2.65 18.35 0.99
CA ILE A 70 -2.33 17.68 -0.28
C ILE A 70 -3.61 17.25 -0.97
N ALA A 71 -3.80 17.71 -2.22
CA ALA A 71 -4.92 17.31 -3.06
C ALA A 71 -4.70 15.93 -3.69
N ALA A 72 -5.77 15.15 -3.81
CA ALA A 72 -5.76 13.82 -4.41
C ALA A 72 -7.03 13.57 -5.24
N PRO A 73 -7.31 14.40 -6.28
CA PRO A 73 -8.60 14.38 -6.99
C PRO A 73 -8.91 13.01 -7.59
N ARG A 74 -7.95 12.32 -8.18
CA ARG A 74 -8.14 10.98 -8.76
C ARG A 74 -8.51 9.93 -7.71
N TYR A 75 -7.91 10.03 -6.52
CA TYR A 75 -8.21 9.09 -5.43
C TYR A 75 -9.66 9.25 -4.92
N TRP A 76 -10.11 10.51 -4.83
CA TRP A 76 -11.46 10.86 -4.31
C TRP A 76 -12.56 10.85 -5.38
N ASP A 77 -12.22 10.60 -6.65
CA ASP A 77 -13.20 10.57 -7.74
C ASP A 77 -14.17 9.38 -7.55
N VAL A 78 -15.46 9.68 -7.56
CA VAL A 78 -16.56 8.70 -7.48
C VAL A 78 -17.40 8.69 -8.75
N GLY A 79 -16.84 9.17 -9.85
CA GLY A 79 -17.49 9.26 -11.15
C GLY A 79 -18.02 10.66 -11.50
N GLU A 80 -17.54 11.68 -10.79
CA GLU A 80 -17.86 13.08 -11.09
C GLU A 80 -16.98 13.60 -12.23
N GLN A 81 -15.69 13.29 -12.22
CA GLN A 81 -14.74 13.67 -13.27
C GLN A 81 -14.57 12.56 -14.32
N ASP A 82 -14.53 11.30 -13.89
CA ASP A 82 -14.40 10.13 -14.75
C ASP A 82 -15.52 9.14 -14.43
N SER A 83 -16.47 8.99 -15.34
CA SER A 83 -17.63 8.08 -15.17
C SER A 83 -17.23 6.63 -14.91
N GLY A 84 -16.01 6.20 -15.30
CA GLY A 84 -15.46 4.89 -15.00
C GLY A 84 -15.24 4.63 -13.51
N PHE A 85 -15.16 5.69 -12.69
CA PHE A 85 -15.04 5.60 -11.23
C PHE A 85 -16.37 5.44 -10.51
N ARG A 86 -17.51 5.63 -11.17
CA ARG A 86 -18.84 5.53 -10.52
C ARG A 86 -19.07 4.19 -9.84
N TRP A 87 -18.69 3.11 -10.52
CA TRP A 87 -18.93 1.74 -10.05
C TRP A 87 -17.62 0.98 -9.78
N ASN A 88 -16.48 1.65 -9.86
CA ASN A 88 -15.16 1.08 -9.57
C ASN A 88 -14.18 2.18 -9.17
N ASN A 89 -14.22 2.65 -7.92
CA ASN A 89 -13.37 3.69 -7.35
C ASN A 89 -12.49 3.15 -6.23
N TYR A 90 -11.57 3.98 -5.71
CA TYR A 90 -10.64 3.60 -4.63
C TYR A 90 -11.29 3.56 -3.25
N LEU A 91 -12.45 4.18 -3.05
CA LEU A 91 -13.06 4.39 -1.73
C LEU A 91 -13.87 3.21 -1.24
N SER A 92 -14.50 2.48 -2.15
CA SER A 92 -15.34 1.35 -1.79
C SER A 92 -14.51 0.08 -1.61
N ARG A 93 -14.57 -0.52 -0.41
CA ARG A 93 -13.93 -1.82 -0.12
C ARG A 93 -14.43 -3.00 -0.96
N PHE A 94 -15.55 -2.82 -1.66
CA PHE A 94 -16.13 -3.84 -2.53
C PHE A 94 -15.82 -3.62 -4.02
N HIS A 95 -15.10 -2.56 -4.34
CA HIS A 95 -14.64 -2.29 -5.71
C HIS A 95 -13.26 -2.90 -5.95
N TRP A 96 -12.98 -3.21 -7.22
CA TRP A 96 -11.70 -3.79 -7.62
C TRP A 96 -10.63 -2.73 -7.95
N ARG A 97 -10.97 -1.43 -7.88
CA ARG A 97 -10.01 -0.34 -8.06
C ARG A 97 -8.99 -0.29 -6.91
N HIS A 98 -9.42 -0.61 -5.69
CA HIS A 98 -8.57 -0.95 -4.58
C HIS A 98 -8.94 -2.34 -4.06
N THR A 99 -7.99 -3.25 -4.06
CA THR A 99 -8.13 -4.61 -3.52
C THR A 99 -7.28 -4.72 -2.27
N ASP A 100 -7.90 -4.72 -1.10
CA ASP A 100 -7.24 -5.11 0.14
C ASP A 100 -7.30 -6.63 0.27
N LEU A 101 -6.17 -7.30 0.05
CA LEU A 101 -6.11 -8.76 0.02
C LEU A 101 -6.45 -9.38 1.37
N MET A 102 -6.10 -8.73 2.48
CA MET A 102 -6.46 -9.23 3.81
C MET A 102 -7.98 -9.25 3.99
N ASP A 103 -8.66 -8.20 3.56
CA ASP A 103 -10.11 -8.07 3.61
C ASP A 103 -10.80 -9.11 2.72
N VAL A 104 -10.40 -9.19 1.46
CA VAL A 104 -11.03 -10.09 0.47
C VAL A 104 -10.83 -11.55 0.86
N LEU A 105 -9.62 -11.95 1.27
CA LEU A 105 -9.30 -13.33 1.62
C LEU A 105 -9.95 -13.76 2.94
N SER A 106 -10.19 -12.83 3.86
CA SER A 106 -10.94 -13.09 5.10
C SER A 106 -12.47 -13.10 4.91
N GLY A 107 -12.97 -12.88 3.67
CA GLY A 107 -14.39 -12.69 3.40
C GLY A 107 -14.96 -11.47 4.12
N PHE A 108 -14.16 -10.43 4.29
CA PHE A 108 -14.49 -9.18 5.04
C PHE A 108 -14.80 -9.40 6.53
N GLN A 109 -14.30 -10.50 7.11
CA GLN A 109 -14.51 -10.86 8.52
C GLN A 109 -13.27 -10.53 9.36
N GLY A 110 -13.35 -9.54 10.24
CA GLY A 110 -12.20 -9.09 11.05
C GLY A 110 -11.56 -10.17 11.94
N ARG A 111 -12.32 -11.22 12.32
CA ARG A 111 -11.78 -12.36 13.10
C ARG A 111 -11.07 -13.42 12.24
N ALA A 112 -11.17 -13.33 10.92
CA ALA A 112 -10.58 -14.29 9.98
C ALA A 112 -9.34 -13.73 9.27
N VAL A 113 -8.87 -12.53 9.67
CA VAL A 113 -7.68 -11.90 9.09
C VAL A 113 -6.41 -12.62 9.55
N ALA A 114 -5.39 -12.59 8.70
CA ALA A 114 -4.07 -13.13 9.01
C ALA A 114 -2.99 -12.08 8.70
N PRO A 115 -1.84 -12.10 9.40
CA PRO A 115 -0.70 -11.26 9.04
C PRO A 115 -0.11 -11.63 7.67
N LEU A 116 0.38 -10.63 6.91
CA LEU A 116 1.05 -10.88 5.62
C LEU A 116 2.17 -11.90 5.73
N GLN A 117 2.95 -11.85 6.81
CA GLN A 117 4.04 -12.78 7.09
C GLN A 117 3.59 -14.24 7.06
N ASP A 118 2.46 -14.55 7.72
CA ASP A 118 1.98 -15.91 7.84
C ASP A 118 1.51 -16.45 6.47
N ILE A 119 0.85 -15.60 5.69
CA ILE A 119 0.39 -15.95 4.35
C ILE A 119 1.59 -16.07 3.38
N ALA A 120 2.58 -15.20 3.46
CA ALA A 120 3.79 -15.30 2.66
C ALA A 120 4.51 -16.63 2.94
N LEU A 121 4.70 -17.01 4.20
CA LEU A 121 5.32 -18.28 4.60
C LEU A 121 4.48 -19.50 4.16
N LEU A 122 3.15 -19.43 4.31
CA LEU A 122 2.24 -20.48 3.84
C LEU A 122 2.39 -20.75 2.33
N LEU A 123 2.69 -19.70 1.55
CA LEU A 123 2.90 -19.77 0.11
C LEU A 123 4.35 -20.12 -0.29
N GLY A 124 5.24 -20.38 0.68
CA GLY A 124 6.65 -20.64 0.45
C GLY A 124 7.45 -19.42 -0.02
N GLN A 125 6.96 -18.21 0.28
CA GLN A 125 7.65 -16.95 -0.02
C GLN A 125 8.59 -16.55 1.12
N PRO A 126 9.60 -15.67 0.88
CA PRO A 126 10.59 -15.32 1.91
C PRO A 126 10.00 -14.70 3.18
N GLY A 127 8.81 -14.07 3.08
CA GLY A 127 8.23 -13.34 4.21
C GLY A 127 9.06 -12.11 4.61
N LYS A 128 9.04 -11.77 5.88
CA LYS A 128 9.82 -10.65 6.41
C LYS A 128 11.31 -10.99 6.45
N MET A 129 12.11 -10.17 5.79
CA MET A 129 13.57 -10.30 5.80
C MET A 129 14.18 -9.30 6.79
N GLY A 130 14.46 -9.79 8.01
CA GLY A 130 15.33 -9.09 8.96
C GLY A 130 14.71 -7.97 9.81
N MET A 131 13.44 -7.56 9.60
CA MET A 131 12.78 -6.55 10.44
C MET A 131 11.31 -6.89 10.67
N ALA A 132 10.78 -6.51 11.83
CA ALA A 132 9.35 -6.56 12.14
C ALA A 132 8.80 -5.13 12.29
N GLY A 133 7.50 -4.93 12.04
CA GLY A 133 6.86 -3.62 12.17
C GLY A 133 7.03 -2.98 13.55
N SER A 134 7.14 -3.79 14.61
CA SER A 134 7.42 -3.33 15.98
C SER A 134 8.80 -2.68 16.15
N LEU A 135 9.75 -2.95 15.26
CA LEU A 135 11.11 -2.40 15.29
C LEU A 135 11.28 -1.12 14.45
N VAL A 136 10.23 -0.71 13.72
CA VAL A 136 10.30 0.50 12.86
C VAL A 136 10.59 1.75 13.68
N TRP A 137 9.99 1.87 14.86
CA TRP A 137 10.21 3.01 15.72
C TRP A 137 11.66 3.11 16.21
N ASP A 138 12.23 2.01 16.65
CA ASP A 138 13.63 1.97 17.12
C ASP A 138 14.60 2.26 15.97
N ALA A 139 14.37 1.69 14.78
CA ALA A 139 15.14 1.96 13.58
C ALA A 139 15.04 3.44 13.16
N TYR A 140 13.86 4.04 13.27
CA TYR A 140 13.68 5.47 13.00
C TYR A 140 14.47 6.34 13.96
N LEU A 141 14.41 6.06 15.27
CA LEU A 141 15.20 6.78 16.28
C LEU A 141 16.71 6.63 16.07
N ALA A 142 17.15 5.49 15.56
CA ALA A 142 18.55 5.23 15.22
C ALA A 142 18.99 5.86 13.90
N GLY A 143 18.09 6.52 13.14
CA GLY A 143 18.38 7.11 11.83
C GLY A 143 18.52 6.09 10.70
N GLU A 144 18.07 4.85 10.89
CA GLU A 144 18.18 3.73 9.94
C GLU A 144 17.08 3.76 8.87
N LEU A 145 16.84 4.91 8.23
CA LEU A 145 15.76 5.07 7.22
C LEU A 145 15.94 4.13 6.02
N GLY A 146 17.16 3.85 5.61
CA GLY A 146 17.44 2.88 4.54
C GLY A 146 16.87 1.50 4.87
N ARG A 147 17.07 1.02 6.09
CA ARG A 147 16.56 -0.26 6.58
C ARG A 147 15.03 -0.30 6.64
N ILE A 148 14.40 0.82 7.02
CA ILE A 148 12.92 0.93 7.00
C ILE A 148 12.40 0.84 5.57
N ARG A 149 13.04 1.49 4.59
CA ARG A 149 12.68 1.45 3.17
C ARG A 149 12.80 0.04 2.60
N GLU A 150 13.91 -0.66 2.86
CA GLU A 150 14.11 -2.06 2.45
C GLU A 150 13.03 -2.99 3.02
N TYR A 151 12.67 -2.78 4.29
CA TYR A 151 11.56 -3.50 4.91
C TYR A 151 10.23 -3.25 4.20
N CYS A 152 9.89 -1.99 3.92
CA CYS A 152 8.67 -1.64 3.18
C CYS A 152 8.69 -2.20 1.75
N GLU A 153 9.83 -2.20 1.05
CA GLU A 153 9.98 -2.78 -0.29
C GLU A 153 9.77 -4.29 -0.28
N THR A 154 10.24 -4.97 0.77
CA THR A 154 9.98 -6.41 0.96
C THR A 154 8.50 -6.69 1.19
N ASP A 155 7.80 -5.88 2.00
CA ASP A 155 6.37 -6.05 2.28
C ASP A 155 5.52 -5.84 1.01
N VAL A 156 5.81 -4.82 0.18
CA VAL A 156 5.06 -4.62 -1.07
C VAL A 156 5.35 -5.70 -2.11
N LEU A 157 6.56 -6.25 -2.13
CA LEU A 157 6.90 -7.39 -3.00
C LEU A 157 6.15 -8.65 -2.56
N ASN A 158 6.13 -8.97 -1.26
CA ASN A 158 5.36 -10.10 -0.73
C ASN A 158 3.86 -9.92 -1.03
N THR A 159 3.32 -8.72 -0.84
CA THR A 159 1.92 -8.40 -1.20
C THR A 159 1.65 -8.67 -2.69
N TYR A 160 2.57 -8.28 -3.57
CA TYR A 160 2.45 -8.55 -5.01
C TYR A 160 2.49 -10.06 -5.32
N LEU A 161 3.37 -10.83 -4.68
CA LEU A 161 3.44 -12.28 -4.87
C LEU A 161 2.16 -12.98 -4.38
N VAL A 162 1.60 -12.55 -3.24
CA VAL A 162 0.29 -13.02 -2.78
C VAL A 162 -0.82 -12.65 -3.77
N TYR A 163 -0.78 -11.44 -4.33
CA TYR A 163 -1.73 -11.01 -5.35
C TYR A 163 -1.67 -11.89 -6.61
N LEU A 164 -0.51 -12.31 -7.05
CA LEU A 164 -0.40 -13.26 -8.19
C LEU A 164 -1.07 -14.60 -7.88
N ARG A 165 -0.91 -15.13 -6.66
CA ARG A 165 -1.61 -16.34 -6.22
C ARG A 165 -3.13 -16.14 -6.14
N PHE A 166 -3.55 -14.97 -5.66
CA PHE A 166 -4.96 -14.59 -5.65
C PHE A 166 -5.55 -14.51 -7.07
N GLN A 167 -4.82 -13.93 -8.03
CA GLN A 167 -5.27 -13.89 -9.43
C GLN A 167 -5.39 -15.31 -10.02
N LEU A 168 -4.42 -16.19 -9.75
CA LEU A 168 -4.50 -17.59 -10.18
C LEU A 168 -5.72 -18.32 -9.56
N MET A 169 -6.04 -18.05 -8.30
CA MET A 169 -7.22 -18.62 -7.64
C MET A 169 -8.54 -18.13 -8.23
N ARG A 170 -8.55 -16.91 -8.76
CA ARG A 170 -9.75 -16.35 -9.42
C ARG A 170 -9.98 -16.88 -10.85
N GLY A 171 -9.02 -17.47 -11.52
CA GLY A 171 -9.04 -17.90 -12.92
C GLY A 171 -8.52 -16.80 -13.81
#